data_a0a38eb25035544c0cb74b64e9fffdc3
#
_entry.id   a0a38eb25035544c0cb74b64e9fffdc3
#
_cell.length_a   1.000
_cell.length_b   1.000
_cell.length_c   1.000
_cell.angle_alpha   90.00
_cell.angle_beta   90.00
_cell.angle_gamma   90.00
#
_symmetry.space_group_name_H-M   'P 1'
#
loop_
_entity.id
_entity.type
_entity.pdbx_description
1 polymer ?
#
loop_
_entity_poly.entity_id
_entity_poly.type
_entity_poly.pdbx_seq_one_letter_code
_entity_poly.pdbx_strand_id
1 'polypeptide(L)'
;QIDEVEISQAGAEKPNVKTSTEYISIAYADAFGSNVPTNLLEDLKRIYDSFGDKGVAENLIIKNFLNDNSVQIPTNQEMEANVSLFVTNAYKKVFNRAPNESELWFLKDCIEKDSNVSPEVIYYALMTSNEYRQF
;
A
#
# COMPACT_ATOMS: atom_id res chain seq x y z
N GLN A 1 -4.17 35.14 -4.65
CA GLN A 1 -3.58 34.52 -4.73
C GLN A 1 -3.08 33.90 -4.63
N ILE A 2 -3.34 34.01 -4.69
CA ILE A 2 -2.59 33.18 -4.87
C ILE A 2 -2.16 32.52 -4.63
N ASP A 3 -2.24 32.89 -4.54
CA ASP A 3 -1.58 32.02 -4.57
C ASP A 3 -1.69 31.25 -4.32
N GLU A 4 -2.15 31.48 -4.31
CA GLU A 4 -1.99 30.59 -4.34
C GLU A 4 -2.12 29.81 -4.49
N VAL A 5 -2.47 30.28 -4.65
CA VAL A 5 -2.31 29.36 -5.07
C VAL A 5 -1.82 28.68 -5.20
N GLU A 6 -1.70 28.97 -5.38
CA GLU A 6 -1.18 28.15 -5.65
C GLU A 6 -0.92 27.38 -5.23
N ILE A 7 -1.25 27.73 -5.03
CA ILE A 7 -1.10 26.78 -4.72
C ILE A 7 -1.35 26.11 -4.54
N SER A 8 -1.86 26.09 -4.78
CA SER A 8 -2.10 25.20 -4.92
C SER A 8 -2.12 24.62 -5.37
N GLN A 9 -2.08 24.86 -5.77
CA GLN A 9 -2.11 24.06 -6.37
C GLN A 9 -1.46 23.33 -6.46
N ALA A 10 -1.15 23.86 -6.43
CA ALA A 10 -0.56 22.85 -6.37
C ALA A 10 -0.89 22.02 -5.61
N GLY A 11 -1.08 22.41 -4.93
CA GLY A 11 -1.52 21.48 -4.10
C GLY A 11 -2.73 20.98 -4.47
N ALA A 12 -3.28 21.75 -4.98
CA ALA A 12 -4.47 21.30 -5.23
C ALA A 12 -4.42 20.16 -6.04
N GLU A 13 -3.64 20.00 -6.41
CA GLU A 13 -3.69 19.02 -6.89
C GLU A 13 -3.45 18.00 -6.20
N LYS A 14 -3.27 18.05 -5.26
CA LYS A 14 -3.23 17.04 -4.63
C LYS A 14 -4.00 16.54 -4.00
N PRO A 15 -4.00 16.13 -4.35
CA PRO A 15 -5.13 16.12 -4.10
C PRO A 15 -5.70 15.30 -3.19
N ASN A 16 -5.94 14.20 -3.50
CA ASN A 16 -7.01 13.62 -2.73
C ASN A 16 -6.46 12.53 -1.87
N VAL A 17 -6.50 12.78 -0.57
CA VAL A 17 -6.21 11.74 0.41
C VAL A 17 -7.42 10.80 0.47
N LYS A 18 -7.18 9.51 0.48
CA LYS A 18 -8.24 8.53 0.62
C LYS A 18 -8.92 8.68 1.96
N THR A 19 -10.26 8.58 1.97
CA THR A 19 -11.01 8.49 3.21
C THR A 19 -10.72 7.15 3.89
N SER A 20 -11.14 7.00 5.14
CA SER A 20 -10.97 5.73 5.85
C SER A 20 -11.65 4.57 5.10
N THR A 21 -12.87 4.81 4.62
CA THR A 21 -13.60 3.80 3.85
C THR A 21 -12.86 3.43 2.57
N GLU A 22 -12.36 4.44 1.85
CA GLU A 22 -11.62 4.20 0.61
C GLU A 22 -10.32 3.46 0.87
N TYR A 23 -9.57 3.88 1.87
CA TYR A 23 -8.29 3.24 2.20
C TYR A 23 -8.49 1.76 2.54
N ILE A 24 -9.42 1.48 3.44
CA ILE A 24 -9.68 0.11 3.88
C ILE A 24 -10.20 -0.75 2.73
N SER A 25 -11.14 -0.23 1.96
CA SER A 25 -11.75 -0.99 0.86
C SER A 25 -10.73 -1.31 -0.24
N ILE A 26 -9.92 -0.35 -0.61
CA ILE A 26 -8.90 -0.54 -1.65
C ILE A 26 -7.81 -1.49 -1.15
N ALA A 27 -7.35 -1.30 0.09
CA ALA A 27 -6.33 -2.16 0.67
C ALA A 27 -6.81 -3.61 0.77
N TYR A 28 -8.05 -3.81 1.18
CA TYR A 28 -8.61 -5.16 1.25
C TYR A 28 -8.67 -5.81 -0.14
N ALA A 29 -9.12 -5.05 -1.13
CA ALA A 29 -9.19 -5.56 -2.50
C ALA A 29 -7.79 -5.92 -3.02
N ASP A 30 -6.80 -5.08 -2.73
CA ASP A 30 -5.42 -5.34 -3.15
C ASP A 30 -4.85 -6.58 -2.46
N ALA A 31 -5.19 -6.79 -1.19
CA ALA A 31 -4.66 -7.91 -0.41
C ALA A 31 -5.37 -9.23 -0.72
N PHE A 32 -6.68 -9.19 -0.92
CA PHE A 32 -7.49 -10.41 -1.00
C PHE A 32 -8.16 -10.64 -2.35
N GLY A 33 -8.11 -9.67 -3.25
CA GLY A 33 -8.69 -9.82 -4.59
C GLY A 33 -10.20 -9.80 -4.61
N SER A 34 -10.85 -9.34 -3.54
CA SER A 34 -12.31 -9.28 -3.46
C SER A 34 -12.73 -8.08 -2.63
N ASN A 35 -14.02 -7.80 -2.64
CA ASN A 35 -14.58 -6.67 -1.90
C ASN A 35 -14.62 -6.98 -0.40
N VAL A 36 -14.33 -5.98 0.41
CA VAL A 36 -14.39 -6.14 1.87
C VAL A 36 -15.84 -6.36 2.28
N PRO A 37 -16.11 -7.36 3.15
CA PRO A 37 -17.46 -7.53 3.68
C PRO A 37 -17.89 -6.31 4.49
N THR A 38 -19.17 -5.95 4.39
CA THR A 38 -19.70 -4.73 5.02
C THR A 38 -19.43 -4.70 6.53
N ASN A 39 -19.66 -5.81 7.22
CA ASN A 39 -19.45 -5.88 8.67
C ASN A 39 -17.99 -5.62 9.04
N LEU A 40 -17.07 -6.22 8.29
CA LEU A 40 -15.65 -6.04 8.53
C LEU A 40 -15.24 -4.60 8.24
N LEU A 41 -15.74 -4.03 7.15
CA LEU A 41 -15.45 -2.63 6.81
C LEU A 41 -15.86 -1.70 7.95
N GLU A 42 -17.05 -1.90 8.52
CA GLU A 42 -17.53 -1.06 9.61
C GLU A 42 -16.65 -1.20 10.85
N ASP A 43 -16.24 -2.42 11.18
CA ASP A 43 -15.37 -2.66 12.33
C ASP A 43 -13.99 -2.01 12.12
N LEU A 44 -13.42 -2.20 10.94
CA LEU A 44 -12.10 -1.63 10.63
C LEU A 44 -12.14 -0.10 10.57
N LYS A 45 -13.23 0.45 10.04
CA LYS A 45 -13.40 1.90 10.01
C LYS A 45 -13.48 2.46 11.43
N ARG A 46 -14.17 1.78 12.31
CA ARG A 46 -14.27 2.21 13.71
C ARG A 46 -12.90 2.21 14.38
N ILE A 47 -12.11 1.16 14.12
CA ILE A 47 -10.73 1.08 14.62
C ILE A 47 -9.89 2.21 14.05
N TYR A 48 -9.96 2.41 12.73
CA TYR A 48 -9.20 3.46 12.04
C TYR A 48 -9.54 4.84 12.64
N ASP A 49 -10.82 5.12 12.81
CA ASP A 49 -11.27 6.43 13.29
C ASP A 49 -10.94 6.67 14.77
N SER A 50 -10.70 5.60 15.54
CA SER A 50 -10.39 5.72 16.96
C SER A 50 -8.95 6.18 17.22
N PHE A 51 -8.06 6.08 16.24
CA PHE A 51 -6.67 6.49 16.42
C PHE A 51 -6.49 7.94 16.01
N GLY A 52 -5.78 8.71 16.85
CA GLY A 52 -5.39 10.07 16.48
C GLY A 52 -4.35 10.07 15.37
N ASP A 53 -3.40 9.13 15.44
CA ASP A 53 -2.39 8.96 14.39
C ASP A 53 -2.87 7.94 13.38
N LYS A 54 -3.25 8.41 12.20
CA LYS A 54 -3.77 7.54 11.15
C LYS A 54 -2.71 6.58 10.61
N GLY A 55 -1.45 6.96 10.67
CA GLY A 55 -0.36 6.07 10.29
C GLY A 55 -0.32 4.81 11.14
N VAL A 56 -0.56 4.94 12.45
CA VAL A 56 -0.61 3.78 13.34
C VAL A 56 -1.77 2.87 12.97
N ALA A 57 -2.95 3.44 12.72
CA ALA A 57 -4.12 2.67 12.33
C ALA A 57 -3.88 1.92 11.01
N GLU A 58 -3.31 2.60 10.03
CA GLU A 58 -3.01 2.02 8.73
C GLU A 58 -2.02 0.86 8.87
N ASN A 59 -0.97 1.06 9.65
CA ASN A 59 0.03 0.02 9.86
C ASN A 59 -0.58 -1.24 10.47
N LEU A 60 -1.45 -1.07 11.46
CA LEU A 60 -2.10 -2.21 12.10
C LEU A 60 -3.01 -2.96 11.14
N ILE A 61 -3.80 -2.23 10.37
CA ILE A 61 -4.75 -2.84 9.44
C ILE A 61 -4.01 -3.60 8.34
N ILE A 62 -3.02 -2.98 7.72
CA ILE A 62 -2.26 -3.62 6.64
C ILE A 62 -1.49 -4.83 7.15
N LYS A 63 -0.88 -4.70 8.32
CA LYS A 63 -0.14 -5.82 8.92
C LYS A 63 -1.08 -7.01 9.17
N ASN A 64 -2.29 -6.73 9.64
CA ASN A 64 -3.28 -7.76 9.87
C ASN A 64 -3.69 -8.45 8.56
N PHE A 65 -3.92 -7.67 7.50
CA PHE A 65 -4.26 -8.22 6.19
C PHE A 65 -3.15 -9.11 5.65
N LEU A 66 -1.90 -8.64 5.72
CA LEU A 66 -0.78 -9.38 5.13
C LEU A 66 -0.41 -10.63 5.92
N ASN A 67 -0.82 -10.72 7.17
CA ASN A 67 -0.60 -11.91 7.99
C ASN A 67 -1.70 -12.96 7.85
N ASP A 68 -2.76 -12.64 7.13
CA ASP A 68 -3.86 -13.57 6.93
C ASP A 68 -3.46 -14.63 5.89
N ASN A 69 -3.82 -15.88 6.16
CA ASN A 69 -3.46 -17.00 5.27
C ASN A 69 -4.11 -16.91 3.90
N SER A 70 -5.19 -16.15 3.76
CA SER A 70 -5.89 -16.02 2.47
C SER A 70 -5.40 -14.83 1.66
N VAL A 71 -4.38 -14.12 2.12
CA VAL A 71 -3.84 -12.98 1.37
C VAL A 71 -3.29 -13.44 0.02
N GLN A 72 -3.54 -12.64 -1.02
CA GLN A 72 -3.20 -12.99 -2.40
C GLN A 72 -2.01 -12.19 -2.87
N ILE A 73 -0.84 -12.55 -2.37
CA ILE A 73 0.43 -11.97 -2.81
C ILE A 73 1.37 -13.11 -3.19
N PRO A 74 2.39 -12.83 -4.01
CA PRO A 74 3.34 -13.89 -4.40
C PRO A 74 4.05 -14.48 -3.20
N THR A 75 4.50 -15.72 -3.36
CA THR A 75 5.30 -16.40 -2.34
C THR A 75 6.75 -15.92 -2.40
N ASN A 76 7.52 -16.26 -1.36
CA ASN A 76 8.97 -16.02 -1.36
C ASN A 76 9.63 -16.63 -2.60
N GLN A 77 9.23 -17.84 -2.94
CA GLN A 77 9.80 -18.55 -4.07
C GLN A 77 9.54 -17.82 -5.38
N GLU A 78 8.33 -17.34 -5.56
CA GLU A 78 7.96 -16.57 -6.74
C GLU A 78 8.72 -15.24 -6.81
N MET A 79 8.86 -14.56 -5.69
CA MET A 79 9.63 -13.32 -5.62
C MET A 79 11.09 -13.56 -6.01
N GLU A 80 11.72 -14.59 -5.46
CA GLU A 80 13.13 -14.86 -5.70
C GLU A 80 13.39 -15.37 -7.11
N ALA A 81 12.41 -15.99 -7.74
CA ALA A 81 12.55 -16.49 -9.10
C ALA A 81 12.77 -15.37 -10.11
N ASN A 82 12.16 -14.20 -9.89
CA ASN A 82 12.36 -13.02 -10.74
C ASN A 82 12.04 -11.78 -9.95
N VAL A 83 13.05 -11.24 -9.29
CA VAL A 83 12.88 -10.10 -8.38
C VAL A 83 12.40 -8.85 -9.11
N SER A 84 12.94 -8.58 -10.30
CA SER A 84 12.54 -7.40 -11.08
C SER A 84 11.07 -7.46 -11.46
N LEU A 85 10.60 -8.63 -11.88
CA LEU A 85 9.20 -8.81 -12.23
C LEU A 85 8.30 -8.69 -11.01
N PHE A 86 8.74 -9.26 -9.88
CA PHE A 86 8.00 -9.14 -8.62
C PHE A 86 7.78 -7.68 -8.24
N VAL A 87 8.84 -6.88 -8.24
CA VAL A 87 8.77 -5.47 -7.88
C VAL A 87 7.87 -4.71 -8.85
N THR A 88 8.04 -4.96 -10.14
CA THR A 88 7.22 -4.30 -11.16
C THR A 88 5.75 -4.60 -10.99
N ASN A 89 5.41 -5.86 -10.73
CA ASN A 89 4.01 -6.27 -10.56
C ASN A 89 3.43 -5.72 -9.26
N ALA A 90 4.23 -5.64 -8.19
CA ALA A 90 3.79 -5.06 -6.93
C ALA A 90 3.42 -3.58 -7.12
N TYR A 91 4.27 -2.81 -7.81
CA TYR A 91 3.98 -1.40 -8.10
C TYR A 91 2.72 -1.25 -8.94
N LYS A 92 2.58 -2.09 -9.98
CA LYS A 92 1.39 -2.01 -10.82
C LYS A 92 0.11 -2.30 -10.05
N LYS A 93 0.16 -3.27 -9.14
CA LYS A 93 -1.01 -3.63 -8.35
C LYS A 93 -1.35 -2.55 -7.32
N VAL A 94 -0.35 -2.07 -6.61
CA VAL A 94 -0.55 -1.16 -5.48
C VAL A 94 -0.70 0.29 -5.94
N PHE A 95 0.13 0.72 -6.88
CA PHE A 95 0.17 2.12 -7.32
C PHE A 95 -0.38 2.34 -8.73
N ASN A 96 -0.75 1.27 -9.40
CA ASN A 96 -1.29 1.34 -10.76
C ASN A 96 -0.31 1.99 -11.74
N ARG A 97 0.98 1.78 -11.53
CA ARG A 97 2.06 2.26 -12.40
C ARG A 97 3.28 1.36 -12.25
N ALA A 98 4.18 1.44 -13.23
CA ALA A 98 5.46 0.76 -13.11
C ALA A 98 6.39 1.56 -12.19
N PRO A 99 7.34 0.90 -11.52
CA PRO A 99 8.36 1.61 -10.76
C PRO A 99 9.33 2.33 -11.71
N ASN A 100 9.90 3.44 -11.27
CA ASN A 100 11.01 4.04 -12.01
C ASN A 100 12.29 3.25 -11.72
N GLU A 101 13.38 3.60 -12.41
CA GLU A 101 14.63 2.87 -12.29
C GLU A 101 15.19 2.85 -10.87
N SER A 102 15.10 3.99 -10.19
CA SER A 102 15.61 4.09 -8.82
C SER A 102 14.82 3.23 -7.86
N GLU A 103 13.50 3.26 -8.00
CA GLU A 103 12.62 2.46 -7.14
C GLU A 103 12.85 0.96 -7.36
N LEU A 104 12.96 0.56 -8.61
CA LEU A 104 13.20 -0.83 -8.96
C LEU A 104 14.54 -1.30 -8.40
N TRP A 105 15.59 -0.52 -8.64
CA TRP A 105 16.92 -0.86 -8.18
C TRP A 105 16.99 -0.98 -6.65
N PHE A 106 16.38 -0.01 -5.96
CA PHE A 106 16.44 0.02 -4.49
C PHE A 106 15.76 -1.21 -3.88
N LEU A 107 14.55 -1.54 -4.34
CA LEU A 107 13.83 -2.68 -3.79
C LEU A 107 14.48 -4.01 -4.19
N LYS A 108 14.96 -4.10 -5.42
CA LYS A 108 15.68 -5.28 -5.86
C LYS A 108 16.93 -5.52 -5.02
N ASP A 109 17.67 -4.45 -4.74
CA ASP A 109 18.85 -4.52 -3.90
C ASP A 109 18.50 -4.99 -2.48
N CYS A 110 17.44 -4.44 -1.90
CA CYS A 110 17.00 -4.85 -0.57
C CYS A 110 16.65 -6.34 -0.52
N ILE A 111 15.89 -6.80 -1.51
CA ILE A 111 15.44 -8.20 -1.55
C ILE A 111 16.64 -9.14 -1.72
N GLU A 112 17.59 -8.78 -2.59
CA GLU A 112 18.72 -9.66 -2.89
C GLU A 112 19.74 -9.72 -1.76
N LYS A 113 19.83 -8.66 -0.95
CA LYS A 113 20.83 -8.59 0.11
C LYS A 113 20.37 -9.03 1.47
N ASP A 114 19.06 -9.12 1.69
CA ASP A 114 18.52 -9.44 3.01
C ASP A 114 17.47 -10.52 2.89
N SER A 115 17.80 -11.72 3.37
CA SER A 115 16.90 -12.86 3.29
C SER A 115 15.64 -12.71 4.17
N ASN A 116 15.62 -11.71 5.05
CA ASN A 116 14.44 -11.43 5.88
C ASN A 116 13.39 -10.58 5.15
N VAL A 117 13.74 -10.04 3.98
CA VAL A 117 12.79 -9.27 3.19
C VAL A 117 11.90 -10.24 2.41
N SER A 118 10.64 -10.31 2.81
CA SER A 118 9.64 -11.19 2.22
C SER A 118 8.66 -10.38 1.36
N PRO A 119 7.82 -11.06 0.56
CA PRO A 119 6.75 -10.35 -0.15
C PRO A 119 5.87 -9.54 0.79
N GLU A 120 5.56 -10.06 1.98
CA GLU A 120 4.76 -9.35 2.97
C GLU A 120 5.42 -8.02 3.38
N VAL A 121 6.73 -8.04 3.59
CA VAL A 121 7.47 -6.83 3.97
C VAL A 121 7.38 -5.78 2.85
N ILE A 122 7.55 -6.20 1.60
CA ILE A 122 7.47 -5.29 0.46
C ILE A 122 6.07 -4.70 0.33
N TYR A 123 5.04 -5.53 0.35
CA TYR A 123 3.66 -5.04 0.26
C TYR A 123 3.29 -4.15 1.44
N TYR A 124 3.77 -4.49 2.64
CA TYR A 124 3.55 -3.65 3.81
C TYR A 124 4.13 -2.24 3.58
N ALA A 125 5.37 -2.17 3.10
CA ALA A 125 6.02 -0.89 2.85
C ALA A 125 5.26 -0.06 1.81
N LEU A 126 4.81 -0.70 0.73
CA LEU A 126 4.08 0.00 -0.32
C LEU A 126 2.70 0.46 0.15
N MET A 127 1.97 -0.40 0.84
CA MET A 127 0.59 -0.13 1.24
C MET A 127 0.48 0.80 2.45
N THR A 128 1.58 1.09 3.12
CA THR A 128 1.62 2.07 4.20
C THR A 128 2.35 3.35 3.81
N SER A 129 2.69 3.49 2.53
CA SER A 129 3.40 4.66 2.03
C SER A 129 2.45 5.85 1.86
N ASN A 130 3.04 7.05 1.78
CA ASN A 130 2.27 8.25 1.51
C ASN A 130 1.59 8.21 0.14
N GLU A 131 2.27 7.62 -0.85
CA GLU A 131 1.69 7.49 -2.18
C GLU A 131 0.41 6.65 -2.14
N TYR A 132 0.41 5.56 -1.37
CA TYR A 132 -0.76 4.69 -1.29
C TYR A 132 -1.93 5.37 -0.58
N ARG A 133 -1.62 6.27 0.35
CA ARG A 133 -2.65 7.01 1.09
C ARG A 133 -3.40 7.99 0.19
N GLN A 134 -2.82 8.36 -0.94
CA GLN A 134 -3.40 9.32 -1.88
C GLN A 134 -3.93 8.62 -3.13
N PHE A 135 -4.77 9.33 -3.85
CA PHE A 135 -5.25 8.87 -5.15
C PHE A 135 -4.27 9.23 -6.27
#